data_0bd2ba5b162bdcca4bf5fb3ed8de9832
#
_entry.id   0bd2ba5b162bdcca4bf5fb3ed8de9832
#
_cell.length_a   1.000
_cell.length_b   1.000
_cell.length_c   1.000
_cell.angle_alpha   90.00
_cell.angle_beta   90.00
_cell.angle_gamma   90.00
#
_symmetry.space_group_name_H-M   'P 1'
#
loop_
_entity.id
_entity.type
_entity.pdbx_description
1 polymer ?
#
loop_
_entity_poly.entity_id
_entity_poly.type
_entity_poly.pdbx_seq_one_letter_code
_entity_poly.pdbx_strand_id
1 'polypeptide(L)'
;MGGKTTEQKARVREWMFWEFDRLAPNIYRPRAIKRGFMKVNDGVYEMYVNLAKDALNVLDSELGAGPFLTGSDATIADVAVYGDVAYAGEAEIDLSPYPNVKAWMGRVEKLPGFKKYADLLPQQDAA
;
A
#
# COMPACT_ATOMS: atom_id res chain seq x y z
N MET A 1 3.69 -2.81 17.89
CA MET A 1 3.42 -2.83 16.43
C MET A 1 3.53 -4.24 15.79
N GLY A 2 4.27 -5.17 16.33
CA GLY A 2 4.41 -6.53 15.78
C GLY A 2 3.33 -7.54 16.15
N GLY A 3 2.30 -7.11 16.86
CA GLY A 3 1.21 -7.95 17.36
C GLY A 3 1.39 -8.35 18.82
N LYS A 4 0.27 -8.51 19.53
CA LYS A 4 0.22 -8.81 20.97
C LYS A 4 0.15 -10.32 21.25
N THR A 5 -0.65 -11.04 20.47
CA THR A 5 -0.83 -12.50 20.59
C THR A 5 -0.04 -13.26 19.53
N THR A 6 0.14 -14.55 19.72
CA THR A 6 0.79 -15.44 18.72
C THR A 6 0.03 -15.42 17.40
N GLU A 7 -1.30 -15.46 17.45
CA GLU A 7 -2.16 -15.38 16.26
C GLU A 7 -1.98 -14.04 15.53
N GLN A 8 -2.03 -12.92 16.26
CA GLN A 8 -1.83 -11.61 15.67
C GLN A 8 -0.44 -11.46 15.03
N LYS A 9 0.61 -11.98 15.68
CA LYS A 9 1.98 -12.01 15.12
C LYS A 9 2.04 -12.82 13.83
N ALA A 10 1.33 -13.94 13.75
CA ALA A 10 1.24 -14.74 12.54
C ALA A 10 0.52 -13.97 11.43
N ARG A 11 -0.59 -13.29 11.73
CA ARG A 11 -1.32 -12.45 10.78
C ARG A 11 -0.48 -11.27 10.27
N VAL A 12 0.29 -10.64 11.14
CA VAL A 12 1.24 -9.58 10.74
C VAL A 12 2.23 -10.11 9.70
N ARG A 13 2.83 -11.28 9.94
CA ARG A 13 3.79 -11.89 9.00
C ARG A 13 3.13 -12.25 7.67
N GLU A 14 1.92 -12.81 7.70
CA GLU A 14 1.13 -13.13 6.51
C GLU A 14 0.93 -11.89 5.64
N TRP A 15 0.51 -10.77 6.23
CA TRP A 15 0.35 -9.50 5.51
C TRP A 15 1.66 -8.94 4.97
N MET A 16 2.76 -9.06 5.71
CA MET A 16 4.08 -8.61 5.26
C MET A 16 4.56 -9.41 4.04
N PHE A 17 4.37 -10.74 4.02
CA PHE A 17 4.69 -11.57 2.86
C PHE A 17 3.77 -11.26 1.66
N TRP A 18 2.50 -11.07 1.90
CA TRP A 18 1.54 -10.71 0.86
C TRP A 18 1.87 -9.34 0.25
N GLU A 19 2.19 -8.36 1.07
CA GLU A 19 2.61 -7.03 0.62
C GLU A 19 3.82 -7.13 -0.30
N PHE A 20 4.86 -7.82 0.14
CA PHE A 20 6.10 -7.97 -0.60
C PHE A 20 5.93 -8.67 -1.95
N ASP A 21 5.08 -9.69 -2.03
CA ASP A 21 4.88 -10.50 -3.24
C ASP A 21 3.77 -9.95 -4.16
N ARG A 22 2.65 -9.53 -3.59
CA ARG A 22 1.43 -9.23 -4.35
C ARG A 22 1.16 -7.75 -4.55
N LEU A 23 1.52 -6.90 -3.60
CA LEU A 23 1.18 -5.49 -3.65
C LEU A 23 2.34 -4.63 -4.13
N ALA A 24 3.46 -4.63 -3.42
CA ALA A 24 4.58 -3.74 -3.66
C ALA A 24 5.08 -3.77 -5.12
N PRO A 25 5.41 -4.92 -5.73
CA PRO A 25 5.92 -4.92 -7.09
C PRO A 25 4.89 -4.43 -8.11
N ASN A 26 3.60 -4.64 -7.85
CA ASN A 26 2.52 -4.26 -8.74
C ASN A 26 2.09 -2.79 -8.61
N ILE A 27 2.56 -2.09 -7.59
CA ILE A 27 2.47 -0.64 -7.45
C ILE A 27 3.75 0.03 -7.97
N TYR A 28 4.92 -0.45 -7.57
CA TYR A 28 6.20 0.20 -7.88
C TYR A 28 6.63 0.07 -9.33
N ARG A 29 6.35 -1.06 -9.99
CA ARG A 29 6.69 -1.23 -11.41
C ARG A 29 5.88 -0.30 -12.31
N PRO A 30 4.54 -0.22 -12.24
CA PRO A 30 3.81 0.78 -13.03
C PRO A 30 4.19 2.22 -12.66
N ARG A 31 4.48 2.50 -11.37
CA ARG A 31 5.02 3.79 -10.96
C ARG A 31 6.35 4.09 -11.67
N ALA A 32 7.28 3.15 -11.68
CA ALA A 32 8.57 3.31 -12.35
C ALA A 32 8.42 3.54 -13.87
N ILE A 33 7.49 2.84 -14.50
CA ILE A 33 7.16 3.03 -15.92
C ILE A 33 6.64 4.46 -16.16
N LYS A 34 5.67 4.91 -15.37
CA LYS A 34 5.06 6.24 -15.52
C LYS A 34 6.04 7.38 -15.22
N ARG A 35 6.98 7.15 -14.33
CA ARG A 35 8.04 8.13 -14.00
C ARG A 35 9.25 8.07 -14.93
N GLY A 36 9.25 7.18 -15.92
CA GLY A 36 10.32 7.07 -16.92
C GLY A 36 11.57 6.33 -16.44
N PHE A 37 11.53 5.68 -15.25
CA PHE A 37 12.65 4.88 -14.73
C PHE A 37 12.73 3.48 -15.32
N MET A 38 11.65 3.00 -15.92
CA MET A 38 11.55 1.68 -16.55
C MET A 38 10.91 1.82 -17.92
N LYS A 39 11.60 1.30 -18.95
CA LYS A 39 11.06 1.18 -20.31
C LYS A 39 10.62 -0.26 -20.53
N VAL A 40 9.41 -0.44 -21.03
CA VAL A 40 8.80 -1.74 -21.25
C VAL A 40 8.08 -1.78 -22.59
N ASN A 41 7.80 -2.99 -23.08
CA ASN A 41 6.96 -3.19 -24.26
C ASN A 41 5.48 -2.86 -23.96
N ASP A 42 4.71 -2.66 -25.03
CA ASP A 42 3.28 -2.41 -24.94
C ASP A 42 2.57 -3.53 -24.15
N GLY A 43 1.61 -3.16 -23.33
CA GLY A 43 0.82 -4.09 -22.51
C GLY A 43 1.43 -4.47 -21.16
N VAL A 44 2.72 -4.20 -20.92
CA VAL A 44 3.36 -4.54 -19.64
C VAL A 44 2.86 -3.66 -18.51
N TYR A 45 2.65 -2.38 -18.76
CA TYR A 45 2.06 -1.47 -17.77
C TYR A 45 0.65 -1.93 -17.35
N GLU A 46 -0.22 -2.23 -18.30
CA GLU A 46 -1.58 -2.72 -18.04
C GLU A 46 -1.58 -4.05 -17.29
N MET A 47 -0.63 -4.93 -17.59
CA MET A 47 -0.46 -6.18 -16.87
C MET A 47 -0.21 -5.92 -15.38
N TYR A 48 0.72 -5.05 -15.04
CA TYR A 48 1.01 -4.71 -13.65
C TYR A 48 -0.15 -3.98 -12.98
N VAL A 49 -0.82 -3.08 -13.68
CA VAL A 49 -2.02 -2.39 -13.16
C VAL A 49 -3.13 -3.39 -12.84
N ASN A 50 -3.36 -4.40 -13.68
CA ASN A 50 -4.34 -5.43 -13.42
C ASN A 50 -3.98 -6.27 -12.20
N LEU A 51 -2.71 -6.64 -12.04
CA LEU A 51 -2.23 -7.33 -10.83
C LEU A 51 -2.38 -6.45 -9.57
N ALA A 52 -2.14 -5.16 -9.68
CA ALA A 52 -2.38 -4.22 -8.59
C ALA A 52 -3.86 -4.13 -8.22
N LYS A 53 -4.75 -4.10 -9.21
CA LYS A 53 -6.21 -4.11 -8.98
C LYS A 53 -6.66 -5.37 -8.26
N ASP A 54 -6.12 -6.54 -8.62
CA ASP A 54 -6.41 -7.80 -7.93
C ASP A 54 -5.96 -7.73 -6.47
N ALA A 55 -4.76 -7.23 -6.20
CA ALA A 55 -4.26 -7.04 -4.84
C ALA A 55 -5.10 -6.03 -4.05
N LEU A 56 -5.50 -4.91 -4.66
CA LEU A 56 -6.35 -3.91 -4.01
C LEU A 56 -7.77 -4.43 -3.72
N ASN A 57 -8.31 -5.30 -4.57
CA ASN A 57 -9.58 -5.98 -4.29
C ASN A 57 -9.49 -6.88 -3.05
N VAL A 58 -8.41 -7.64 -2.91
CA VAL A 58 -8.15 -8.47 -1.71
C VAL A 58 -8.04 -7.58 -0.48
N LEU A 59 -7.26 -6.50 -0.57
CA LEU A 59 -7.06 -5.56 0.53
C LEU A 59 -8.37 -4.89 0.97
N ASP A 60 -9.17 -4.43 0.00
CA ASP A 60 -10.45 -3.78 0.28
C ASP A 60 -11.43 -4.72 0.96
N SER A 61 -11.52 -5.97 0.49
CA SER A 61 -12.36 -7.01 1.08
C SER A 61 -11.97 -7.32 2.53
N GLU A 62 -10.68 -7.53 2.80
CA GLU A 62 -10.17 -7.86 4.13
C GLU A 62 -10.35 -6.68 5.12
N LEU A 63 -10.22 -5.45 4.67
CA LEU A 63 -10.44 -4.25 5.48
C LEU A 63 -11.92 -3.99 5.80
N GLY A 64 -12.84 -4.70 5.18
CA GLY A 64 -14.25 -4.72 5.57
C GLY A 64 -14.52 -5.38 6.93
N ALA A 65 -13.60 -6.21 7.43
CA ALA A 65 -13.75 -6.97 8.68
C ALA A 65 -13.32 -6.20 9.94
N GLY A 66 -12.60 -5.10 9.81
CA GLY A 66 -12.11 -4.34 10.97
C GLY A 66 -11.39 -3.05 10.58
N PRO A 67 -11.00 -2.22 11.57
CA PRO A 67 -10.39 -0.92 11.29
C PRO A 67 -8.96 -1.03 10.74
N PHE A 68 -8.25 -2.10 11.08
CA PHE A 68 -6.86 -2.35 10.66
C PHE A 68 -6.69 -3.80 10.20
N LEU A 69 -5.56 -4.09 9.54
CA LEU A 69 -5.31 -5.37 8.88
C LEU A 69 -5.36 -6.60 9.81
N THR A 70 -5.01 -6.40 11.08
CA THR A 70 -4.96 -7.51 12.05
C THR A 70 -5.96 -7.36 13.20
N GLY A 71 -6.90 -6.43 13.09
CA GLY A 71 -7.97 -6.24 14.09
C GLY A 71 -8.19 -4.78 14.50
N SER A 72 -8.31 -4.56 15.81
CA SER A 72 -8.66 -3.24 16.38
C SER A 72 -7.50 -2.25 16.44
N ASP A 73 -6.26 -2.76 16.47
CA ASP A 73 -5.06 -1.96 16.63
C ASP A 73 -4.22 -1.98 15.35
N ALA A 74 -3.62 -0.84 15.01
CA ALA A 74 -2.64 -0.77 13.94
C ALA A 74 -1.37 -1.55 14.28
N THR A 75 -0.79 -2.20 13.28
CA THR A 75 0.46 -2.95 13.39
C THR A 75 1.45 -2.50 12.31
N ILE A 76 2.66 -3.06 12.35
CA ILE A 76 3.66 -2.82 11.30
C ILE A 76 3.16 -3.23 9.91
N ALA A 77 2.22 -4.19 9.83
CA ALA A 77 1.59 -4.57 8.56
C ALA A 77 0.82 -3.39 7.95
N ASP A 78 0.07 -2.63 8.76
CA ASP A 78 -0.64 -1.43 8.28
C ASP A 78 0.34 -0.37 7.77
N VAL A 79 1.47 -0.19 8.45
CA VAL A 79 2.49 0.78 8.04
C VAL A 79 3.13 0.37 6.70
N ALA A 80 3.50 -0.90 6.54
CA ALA A 80 4.13 -1.41 5.32
C ALA A 80 3.16 -1.33 4.13
N VAL A 81 1.96 -1.87 4.26
CA VAL A 81 0.95 -1.86 3.20
C VAL A 81 0.53 -0.43 2.83
N TYR A 82 0.39 0.47 3.82
CA TYR A 82 0.11 1.88 3.56
C TYR A 82 1.20 2.52 2.69
N GLY A 83 2.48 2.23 3.00
CA GLY A 83 3.62 2.76 2.25
C GLY A 83 3.52 2.48 0.75
N ASP A 84 3.06 1.29 0.36
CA ASP A 84 2.86 0.93 -1.04
C ASP A 84 1.64 1.62 -1.66
N VAL A 85 0.49 1.55 -0.99
CA VAL A 85 -0.77 2.13 -1.48
C VAL A 85 -0.65 3.65 -1.65
N ALA A 86 0.15 4.32 -0.83
CA ALA A 86 0.38 5.77 -0.93
C ALA A 86 0.99 6.18 -2.28
N TYR A 87 1.68 5.28 -2.99
CA TYR A 87 2.25 5.53 -4.30
C TYR A 87 1.32 5.20 -5.49
N ALA A 88 0.10 4.74 -5.23
CA ALA A 88 -0.86 4.39 -6.29
C ALA A 88 -1.11 5.55 -7.26
N GLY A 89 -1.20 6.79 -6.76
CA GLY A 89 -1.37 7.99 -7.58
C GLY A 89 -0.22 8.21 -8.58
N GLU A 90 1.03 8.00 -8.16
CA GLU A 90 2.19 8.10 -9.04
C GLU A 90 2.24 6.96 -10.08
N ALA A 91 1.61 5.84 -9.82
CA ALA A 91 1.41 4.74 -10.76
C ALA A 91 0.19 4.95 -11.68
N GLU A 92 -0.56 6.03 -11.48
CA GLU A 92 -1.85 6.31 -12.15
C GLU A 92 -2.89 5.20 -11.91
N ILE A 93 -2.89 4.64 -10.69
CA ILE A 93 -3.88 3.66 -10.25
C ILE A 93 -4.95 4.38 -9.42
N ASP A 94 -6.20 4.30 -9.87
CA ASP A 94 -7.34 4.91 -9.19
C ASP A 94 -7.76 4.07 -7.97
N LEU A 95 -7.85 4.70 -6.80
CA LEU A 95 -8.31 4.08 -5.56
C LEU A 95 -9.82 4.25 -5.31
N SER A 96 -10.55 4.96 -6.18
CA SER A 96 -12.00 5.18 -6.02
C SER A 96 -12.81 3.88 -5.90
N PRO A 97 -12.46 2.78 -6.59
CA PRO A 97 -13.17 1.50 -6.47
C PRO A 97 -12.98 0.79 -5.11
N TYR A 98 -12.12 1.30 -4.23
CA TYR A 98 -11.70 0.65 -2.99
C TYR A 98 -12.01 1.50 -1.76
N PRO A 99 -13.30 1.61 -1.36
CA PRO A 99 -13.72 2.51 -0.28
C PRO A 99 -13.16 2.12 1.09
N ASN A 100 -13.01 0.82 1.37
CA ASN A 100 -12.42 0.35 2.63
C ASN A 100 -10.93 0.68 2.71
N VAL A 101 -10.20 0.57 1.60
CA VAL A 101 -8.79 0.98 1.50
C VAL A 101 -8.66 2.47 1.79
N LYS A 102 -9.48 3.32 1.18
CA LYS A 102 -9.46 4.78 1.40
C LYS A 102 -9.77 5.15 2.85
N ALA A 103 -10.78 4.52 3.44
CA ALA A 103 -11.14 4.74 4.84
C ALA A 103 -10.02 4.30 5.80
N TRP A 104 -9.39 3.15 5.52
CA TRP A 104 -8.25 2.65 6.28
C TRP A 104 -7.03 3.57 6.15
N MET A 105 -6.70 4.06 4.96
CA MET A 105 -5.65 5.05 4.78
C MET A 105 -5.85 6.27 5.68
N GLY A 106 -7.08 6.79 5.72
CA GLY A 106 -7.43 7.90 6.62
C GLY A 106 -7.27 7.59 8.11
N ARG A 107 -7.43 6.31 8.52
CA ARG A 107 -7.16 5.88 9.89
C ARG A 107 -5.66 5.80 10.18
N VAL A 108 -4.87 5.27 9.25
CA VAL A 108 -3.41 5.20 9.38
C VAL A 108 -2.81 6.62 9.46
N GLU A 109 -3.31 7.55 8.66
CA GLU A 109 -2.85 8.96 8.66
C GLU A 109 -3.14 9.69 9.99
N LYS A 110 -4.04 9.17 10.81
CA LYS A 110 -4.34 9.72 12.15
C LYS A 110 -3.52 9.08 13.27
N LEU A 111 -2.67 8.11 12.97
CA LEU A 111 -1.81 7.49 13.99
C LEU A 111 -0.81 8.51 14.54
N PRO A 112 -0.50 8.44 15.86
CA PRO A 112 0.50 9.31 16.45
C PRO A 112 1.86 9.22 15.74
N GLY A 113 2.43 10.37 15.38
CA GLY A 113 3.72 10.44 14.70
C GLY A 113 3.68 10.19 13.19
N PHE A 114 2.49 9.99 12.61
CA PHE A 114 2.36 9.83 11.16
C PHE A 114 2.86 11.09 10.43
N LYS A 115 3.63 10.86 9.36
CA LYS A 115 4.03 11.90 8.39
C LYS A 115 3.91 11.32 6.99
N LYS A 116 3.45 12.12 6.05
CA LYS A 116 3.45 11.73 4.63
C LYS A 116 4.89 11.66 4.12
N TYR A 117 5.15 10.74 3.17
CA TYR A 117 6.49 10.57 2.61
C TYR A 117 7.05 11.88 2.01
N ALA A 118 6.19 12.71 1.42
CA ALA A 118 6.59 14.01 0.86
C ALA A 118 7.16 14.97 1.94
N ASP A 119 6.71 14.85 3.19
CA ASP A 119 7.19 15.66 4.29
C ASP A 119 8.49 15.14 4.91
N LEU A 120 8.84 13.87 4.61
CA LEU A 120 10.03 13.21 5.12
C LEU A 120 11.23 13.30 4.15
N LEU A 121 10.97 13.52 2.88
CA LEU A 121 12.03 13.66 1.89
C LEU A 121 12.71 15.01 2.03
N PRO A 122 14.05 15.07 1.87
CA PRO A 122 14.75 16.35 1.80
C PRO A 122 14.11 17.19 0.71
N GLN A 123 13.78 18.43 1.03
CA GLN A 123 13.44 19.40 0.00
C GLN A 123 14.65 19.51 -0.92
N GLN A 124 14.48 19.12 -2.18
CA GLN A 124 15.51 19.45 -3.16
C GLN A 124 15.52 20.98 -3.23
N ASP A 125 16.65 21.57 -2.86
CA ASP A 125 16.86 22.98 -3.10
C ASP A 125 16.55 23.25 -4.57
N ALA A 126 15.59 24.13 -4.79
CA ALA A 126 15.26 24.57 -6.14
C ALA A 126 16.51 25.24 -6.72
N ALA A 127 17.21 24.47 -7.54
CA ALA A 127 18.35 24.98 -8.29
C ALA A 127 17.87 25.83 -9.45
#